data_3375f9949e1243f1dc353da9e370b1f4
#
_entry.id   3375f9949e1243f1dc353da9e370b1f4
#
_cell.length_a   1.000
_cell.length_b   1.000
_cell.length_c   1.000
_cell.angle_alpha   90.00
_cell.angle_beta   90.00
_cell.angle_gamma   90.00
#
_symmetry.space_group_name_H-M   'P 1'
#
loop_
_entity.id
_entity.type
_entity.pdbx_description
1 polymer ?
#
loop_
_entity_poly.entity_id
_entity_poly.type
_entity_poly.pdbx_seq_one_letter_code
_entity_poly.pdbx_strand_id
1 'polypeptide(L)'
;MIVCGFLLLLGSCMEPDRTIVLNNPHNIRGVVSYKRSFNDLNDVQLATAKRIGIRPIASRKDAEDEVESSHLTRIAPCERYDVDSLTHSIPYLIPKAGALLDTIGVNFLDSLKQKGLNPNKIIVTSVLRTKDDVKRLRRTNGNASLNSCHFYGTTFDVSWKRFAKVEHPEGRPMQDVGADTLKMVLSEVLRDLRKADRCYVKYELRQGCFHITAR
;
A
#
# COMPACT_ATOMS: atom_id res chain seq x y z
N MET A 1 42.00 14.65 -30.65
CA MET A 1 40.57 14.96 -30.45
C MET A 1 39.82 13.65 -30.35
N ILE A 2 39.48 13.26 -29.12
CA ILE A 2 38.73 12.03 -28.84
C ILE A 2 37.31 12.48 -28.54
N VAL A 3 36.38 12.12 -29.43
CA VAL A 3 34.94 12.38 -29.24
C VAL A 3 34.39 11.23 -28.40
N CYS A 4 34.08 11.52 -27.14
CA CYS A 4 33.44 10.62 -26.24
C CYS A 4 31.94 10.61 -26.52
N GLY A 5 31.45 9.58 -27.21
CA GLY A 5 30.04 9.38 -27.50
C GLY A 5 29.28 8.96 -26.20
N PHE A 6 28.45 9.84 -25.70
CA PHE A 6 27.53 9.56 -24.60
C PHE A 6 26.34 8.75 -25.14
N LEU A 7 26.36 7.44 -24.90
CA LEU A 7 25.25 6.56 -25.26
C LEU A 7 24.15 6.74 -24.22
N LEU A 8 23.14 7.54 -24.50
CA LEU A 8 21.91 7.64 -23.74
C LEU A 8 21.12 6.33 -23.93
N LEU A 9 21.20 5.45 -22.95
CA LEU A 9 20.27 4.32 -22.80
C LEU A 9 18.88 4.88 -22.44
N LEU A 10 18.08 5.14 -23.46
CA LEU A 10 16.65 5.36 -23.31
C LEU A 10 16.03 4.02 -22.88
N GLY A 11 15.89 3.82 -21.58
CA GLY A 11 15.05 2.77 -21.04
C GLY A 11 13.62 3.00 -21.49
N SER A 12 13.18 2.28 -22.51
CA SER A 12 11.78 2.23 -22.94
C SER A 12 10.98 1.57 -21.83
N CYS A 13 10.42 2.36 -20.92
CA CYS A 13 9.30 1.91 -20.11
C CYS A 13 8.14 1.68 -21.07
N MET A 14 7.84 0.41 -21.38
CA MET A 14 6.57 0.07 -22.02
C MET A 14 5.45 0.51 -21.08
N GLU A 15 4.77 1.60 -21.44
CA GLU A 15 3.57 2.01 -20.74
C GLU A 15 2.50 0.91 -20.87
N PRO A 16 1.88 0.47 -19.77
CA PRO A 16 0.81 -0.52 -19.84
C PRO A 16 -0.33 0.06 -20.70
N ASP A 17 -0.84 -0.72 -21.63
CA ASP A 17 -2.00 -0.35 -22.45
C ASP A 17 -3.20 -0.08 -21.54
N ARG A 18 -3.53 1.18 -21.35
CA ARG A 18 -4.53 1.65 -20.39
C ARG A 18 -5.96 1.65 -20.93
N THR A 19 -6.14 1.20 -22.16
CA THR A 19 -7.43 1.30 -22.88
C THR A 19 -8.05 -0.03 -23.30
N ILE A 20 -7.66 -1.15 -22.70
CA ILE A 20 -8.25 -2.43 -23.05
C ILE A 20 -9.68 -2.51 -22.48
N VAL A 21 -10.66 -2.31 -23.32
CA VAL A 21 -12.06 -2.66 -23.04
C VAL A 21 -12.19 -4.16 -23.25
N LEU A 22 -12.48 -4.89 -22.16
CA LEU A 22 -12.75 -6.32 -22.27
C LEU A 22 -14.19 -6.54 -22.78
N ASN A 23 -14.36 -7.36 -23.79
CA ASN A 23 -15.68 -7.70 -24.32
C ASN A 23 -16.55 -8.43 -23.29
N ASN A 24 -15.94 -9.15 -22.34
CA ASN A 24 -16.61 -9.84 -21.23
C ASN A 24 -15.86 -9.58 -19.92
N PRO A 25 -16.08 -8.41 -19.27
CA PRO A 25 -15.41 -8.09 -18.03
C PRO A 25 -15.84 -9.04 -16.90
N HIS A 26 -14.90 -9.40 -16.02
CA HIS A 26 -15.20 -10.22 -14.86
C HIS A 26 -16.11 -9.49 -13.87
N ASN A 27 -17.07 -10.20 -13.30
CA ASN A 27 -17.97 -9.62 -12.29
C ASN A 27 -17.22 -9.22 -11.03
N ILE A 28 -17.61 -8.08 -10.45
CA ILE A 28 -17.12 -7.64 -9.15
C ILE A 28 -17.95 -8.38 -8.08
N ARG A 29 -17.29 -9.23 -7.29
CA ARG A 29 -17.94 -10.01 -6.22
C ARG A 29 -17.77 -9.35 -4.85
N GLY A 30 -16.67 -8.61 -4.66
CA GLY A 30 -16.34 -7.98 -3.39
C GLY A 30 -16.19 -9.00 -2.26
N VAL A 31 -16.57 -8.57 -1.06
CA VAL A 31 -16.70 -9.42 0.14
C VAL A 31 -18.06 -9.21 0.78
N VAL A 32 -18.60 -10.26 1.42
CA VAL A 32 -19.94 -10.22 2.05
C VAL A 32 -20.04 -9.13 3.12
N SER A 33 -18.98 -8.94 3.88
CA SER A 33 -18.89 -7.90 4.91
C SER A 33 -17.43 -7.57 5.19
N TYR A 34 -17.04 -6.32 4.99
CA TYR A 34 -15.67 -5.87 5.27
C TYR A 34 -15.27 -6.15 6.72
N LYS A 35 -16.15 -5.86 7.68
CA LYS A 35 -15.90 -6.07 9.11
C LYS A 35 -15.71 -7.54 9.48
N ARG A 36 -16.46 -8.47 8.85
CA ARG A 36 -16.30 -9.90 9.09
C ARG A 36 -15.15 -10.52 8.32
N SER A 37 -14.92 -10.07 7.09
CA SER A 37 -13.86 -10.60 6.22
C SER A 37 -12.47 -10.13 6.64
N PHE A 38 -12.36 -8.94 7.25
CA PHE A 38 -11.09 -8.31 7.62
C PHE A 38 -11.11 -7.91 9.09
N ASN A 39 -11.01 -8.90 9.96
CA ASN A 39 -11.13 -8.77 11.42
C ASN A 39 -9.93 -9.36 12.16
N ASP A 40 -8.78 -9.48 11.50
CA ASP A 40 -7.59 -10.04 12.13
C ASP A 40 -7.22 -9.24 13.41
N LEU A 41 -7.02 -9.99 14.50
CA LEU A 41 -6.80 -9.41 15.82
C LEU A 41 -5.46 -8.67 15.89
N ASN A 42 -5.44 -7.57 16.62
CA ASN A 42 -4.23 -6.74 16.76
C ASN A 42 -3.09 -7.47 17.44
N ASP A 43 -3.36 -8.33 18.42
CA ASP A 43 -2.35 -9.11 19.14
C ASP A 43 -1.67 -10.14 18.24
N VAL A 44 -2.42 -10.81 17.35
CA VAL A 44 -1.88 -11.74 16.35
C VAL A 44 -0.98 -10.98 15.35
N GLN A 45 -1.45 -9.84 14.86
CA GLN A 45 -0.66 -8.97 13.98
C GLN A 45 0.62 -8.47 14.68
N LEU A 46 0.50 -8.02 15.93
CA LEU A 46 1.63 -7.55 16.73
C LEU A 46 2.65 -8.66 17.01
N ALA A 47 2.21 -9.88 17.32
CA ALA A 47 3.11 -11.01 17.50
C ALA A 47 3.91 -11.31 16.24
N THR A 48 3.25 -11.27 15.07
CA THR A 48 3.94 -11.44 13.78
C THR A 48 4.88 -10.27 13.49
N ALA A 49 4.43 -9.04 13.69
CA ALA A 49 5.26 -7.85 13.49
C ALA A 49 6.55 -7.89 14.32
N LYS A 50 6.45 -8.29 15.59
CA LYS A 50 7.62 -8.46 16.47
C LYS A 50 8.58 -9.55 15.99
N ARG A 51 8.06 -10.61 15.40
CA ARG A 51 8.85 -11.77 14.95
C ARG A 51 9.65 -11.50 13.68
N ILE A 52 9.07 -10.78 12.73
CA ILE A 52 9.67 -10.59 11.38
C ILE A 52 10.14 -9.17 11.10
N GLY A 53 9.75 -8.19 11.90
CA GLY A 53 10.08 -6.80 11.71
C GLY A 53 11.37 -6.36 12.38
N ILE A 54 11.71 -5.09 12.20
CA ILE A 54 12.81 -4.43 12.91
C ILE A 54 12.45 -4.19 14.38
N ARG A 55 13.44 -3.84 15.19
CA ARG A 55 13.17 -3.30 16.54
C ARG A 55 12.59 -1.89 16.43
N PRO A 56 11.65 -1.50 17.33
CA PRO A 56 11.09 -0.14 17.33
C PRO A 56 12.16 0.93 17.49
N ILE A 57 12.34 1.75 16.48
CA ILE A 57 13.29 2.87 16.45
C ILE A 57 12.76 4.09 17.21
N ALA A 58 13.66 4.90 17.78
CA ALA A 58 13.28 6.05 18.59
C ALA A 58 12.85 7.23 17.70
N SER A 59 13.67 7.59 16.73
CA SER A 59 13.50 8.79 15.91
C SER A 59 13.49 8.46 14.40
N ARG A 60 13.17 9.47 13.60
CA ARG A 60 13.21 9.35 12.12
C ARG A 60 14.63 9.20 11.58
N LYS A 61 15.64 9.75 12.30
CA LYS A 61 17.05 9.63 11.92
C LYS A 61 17.52 8.16 12.00
N ASP A 62 17.08 7.44 13.03
CA ASP A 62 17.46 6.03 13.23
C ASP A 62 16.98 5.13 12.09
N ALA A 63 16.02 5.60 11.28
CA ALA A 63 15.55 4.84 10.11
C ALA A 63 16.59 4.80 8.98
N GLU A 64 17.49 5.77 8.89
CA GLU A 64 18.54 5.82 7.87
C GLU A 64 19.54 4.70 8.10
N ASP A 65 19.93 4.44 9.35
CA ASP A 65 20.82 3.34 9.71
C ASP A 65 20.23 1.96 9.35
N GLU A 66 18.91 1.81 9.56
CA GLU A 66 18.19 0.57 9.18
C GLU A 66 18.09 0.40 7.66
N VAL A 67 18.05 1.47 6.89
CA VAL A 67 18.09 1.44 5.41
C VAL A 67 19.48 1.05 4.92
N GLU A 68 20.53 1.67 5.46
CA GLU A 68 21.93 1.32 5.12
C GLU A 68 22.23 -0.14 5.40
N SER A 69 21.66 -0.69 6.48
CA SER A 69 21.77 -2.12 6.84
C SER A 69 20.84 -3.02 6.03
N SER A 70 20.10 -2.50 5.06
CA SER A 70 19.12 -3.23 4.23
C SER A 70 17.95 -3.88 4.99
N HIS A 71 17.73 -3.48 6.23
CA HIS A 71 16.59 -3.95 7.03
C HIS A 71 15.27 -3.24 6.62
N LEU A 72 15.38 -2.02 6.09
CA LEU A 72 14.27 -1.24 5.57
C LEU A 72 14.47 -0.87 4.11
N THR A 73 13.36 -0.80 3.40
CA THR A 73 13.27 -0.27 2.03
C THR A 73 12.38 0.96 2.02
N ARG A 74 12.81 2.00 1.34
CA ARG A 74 12.00 3.20 1.14
C ARG A 74 10.91 2.93 0.10
N ILE A 75 9.67 3.31 0.40
CA ILE A 75 8.57 3.35 -0.56
C ILE A 75 8.37 4.79 -1.06
N ALA A 76 7.96 4.92 -2.31
CA ALA A 76 7.64 6.19 -2.95
C ALA A 76 6.47 6.01 -3.91
N PRO A 77 5.73 7.06 -4.27
CA PRO A 77 4.73 7.01 -5.33
C PRO A 77 5.29 6.37 -6.59
N CYS A 78 4.54 5.45 -7.19
CA CYS A 78 4.93 4.73 -8.39
C CYS A 78 3.68 4.37 -9.23
N GLU A 79 3.87 3.58 -10.28
CA GLU A 79 2.76 3.15 -11.13
C GLU A 79 1.74 2.26 -10.40
N ARG A 80 2.14 1.56 -9.34
CA ARG A 80 1.31 0.59 -8.60
C ARG A 80 0.51 1.22 -7.47
N TYR A 81 1.05 2.23 -6.81
CA TYR A 81 0.41 2.90 -5.68
C TYR A 81 0.89 4.35 -5.56
N ASP A 82 0.11 5.13 -4.84
CA ASP A 82 0.48 6.47 -4.40
C ASP A 82 0.73 6.46 -2.89
N VAL A 83 1.44 7.48 -2.38
CA VAL A 83 1.76 7.62 -0.96
C VAL A 83 1.31 9.01 -0.51
N ASP A 84 0.43 9.03 0.47
CA ASP A 84 -0.11 10.26 1.05
C ASP A 84 0.97 11.05 1.81
N SER A 85 0.68 12.30 2.14
CA SER A 85 1.55 13.07 3.03
C SER A 85 1.63 12.41 4.42
N LEU A 86 2.80 11.86 4.76
CA LEU A 86 3.02 11.08 5.97
C LEU A 86 3.43 11.98 7.15
N THR A 87 2.46 12.50 7.89
CA THR A 87 2.71 13.39 9.03
C THR A 87 3.19 12.65 10.29
N HIS A 88 2.63 11.45 10.53
CA HIS A 88 2.88 10.63 11.74
C HIS A 88 3.46 9.25 11.43
N SER A 89 4.07 9.09 10.27
CA SER A 89 4.83 7.92 9.86
C SER A 89 5.89 8.32 8.83
N ILE A 90 6.77 7.41 8.48
CA ILE A 90 7.85 7.62 7.50
C ILE A 90 7.82 6.52 6.45
N PRO A 91 8.21 6.80 5.20
CA PRO A 91 7.98 5.93 4.04
C PRO A 91 8.94 4.73 3.98
N TYR A 92 8.99 3.94 5.03
CA TYR A 92 9.86 2.77 5.09
C TYR A 92 9.10 1.52 5.50
N LEU A 93 9.44 0.40 4.89
CA LEU A 93 8.95 -0.94 5.19
C LEU A 93 10.12 -1.94 5.18
N ILE A 94 9.98 -3.05 5.90
CA ILE A 94 10.89 -4.19 5.66
C ILE A 94 10.70 -4.70 4.23
N PRO A 95 11.72 -5.29 3.58
CA PRO A 95 11.62 -5.74 2.18
C PRO A 95 10.40 -6.62 1.91
N LYS A 96 10.06 -7.52 2.83
CA LYS A 96 8.89 -8.39 2.72
C LYS A 96 7.56 -7.62 2.66
N ALA A 97 7.41 -6.58 3.47
CA ALA A 97 6.20 -5.75 3.49
C ALA A 97 6.13 -4.83 2.26
N GLY A 98 7.28 -4.33 1.79
CA GLY A 98 7.37 -3.60 0.52
C GLY A 98 6.93 -4.46 -0.67
N ALA A 99 7.44 -5.69 -0.78
CA ALA A 99 7.04 -6.64 -1.81
C ALA A 99 5.54 -7.02 -1.75
N LEU A 100 4.96 -7.10 -0.54
CA LEU A 100 3.52 -7.29 -0.38
C LEU A 100 2.73 -6.07 -0.90
N LEU A 101 3.15 -4.86 -0.57
CA LEU A 101 2.52 -3.63 -1.07
C LEU A 101 2.55 -3.57 -2.60
N ASP A 102 3.70 -3.87 -3.21
CA ASP A 102 3.85 -3.99 -4.67
C ASP A 102 2.86 -5.02 -5.26
N THR A 103 2.78 -6.20 -4.63
CA THR A 103 1.86 -7.27 -5.06
C THR A 103 0.40 -6.82 -4.98
N ILE A 104 0.00 -6.11 -3.91
CA ILE A 104 -1.36 -5.57 -3.79
C ILE A 104 -1.64 -4.57 -4.91
N GLY A 105 -0.71 -3.66 -5.20
CA GLY A 105 -0.87 -2.65 -6.25
C GLY A 105 -1.00 -3.28 -7.63
N VAL A 106 -0.13 -4.23 -7.98
CA VAL A 106 -0.20 -4.96 -9.27
C VAL A 106 -1.52 -5.73 -9.38
N ASN A 107 -1.87 -6.53 -8.37
CA ASN A 107 -3.10 -7.33 -8.41
C ASN A 107 -4.36 -6.46 -8.48
N PHE A 108 -4.32 -5.26 -7.87
CA PHE A 108 -5.42 -4.31 -7.92
C PHE A 108 -5.61 -3.75 -9.34
N LEU A 109 -4.53 -3.29 -9.99
CA LEU A 109 -4.56 -2.79 -11.37
C LEU A 109 -5.01 -3.88 -12.36
N ASP A 110 -4.48 -5.10 -12.23
CA ASP A 110 -4.87 -6.23 -13.05
C ASP A 110 -6.35 -6.60 -12.87
N SER A 111 -6.83 -6.55 -11.62
CA SER A 111 -8.24 -6.80 -11.31
C SER A 111 -9.15 -5.75 -11.92
N LEU A 112 -8.77 -4.47 -11.87
CA LEU A 112 -9.51 -3.40 -12.54
C LEU A 112 -9.57 -3.64 -14.05
N LYS A 113 -8.43 -3.95 -14.67
CA LYS A 113 -8.36 -4.26 -16.10
C LYS A 113 -9.28 -5.44 -16.48
N GLN A 114 -9.23 -6.55 -15.73
CA GLN A 114 -10.06 -7.72 -15.97
C GLN A 114 -11.56 -7.45 -15.78
N LYS A 115 -11.92 -6.42 -15.03
CA LYS A 115 -13.31 -6.00 -14.81
C LYS A 115 -13.77 -4.91 -15.79
N GLY A 116 -12.90 -4.51 -16.73
CA GLY A 116 -13.20 -3.43 -17.70
C GLY A 116 -13.28 -2.04 -17.05
N LEU A 117 -12.59 -1.85 -15.92
CA LEU A 117 -12.57 -0.59 -15.20
C LEU A 117 -11.31 0.19 -15.50
N ASN A 118 -11.42 1.52 -15.56
CA ASN A 118 -10.28 2.39 -15.72
C ASN A 118 -9.30 2.29 -14.54
N PRO A 119 -7.99 2.40 -14.81
CA PRO A 119 -6.97 2.23 -13.79
C PRO A 119 -7.05 3.31 -12.71
N ASN A 120 -6.92 2.86 -11.47
CA ASN A 120 -6.77 3.68 -10.28
C ASN A 120 -5.72 3.04 -9.39
N LYS A 121 -4.87 3.84 -8.76
CA LYS A 121 -3.88 3.36 -7.81
C LYS A 121 -4.45 3.37 -6.39
N ILE A 122 -4.01 2.42 -5.58
CA ILE A 122 -4.22 2.47 -4.14
C ILE A 122 -3.41 3.61 -3.53
N ILE A 123 -3.86 4.17 -2.40
CA ILE A 123 -3.15 5.23 -1.66
C ILE A 123 -2.73 4.69 -0.30
N VAL A 124 -1.42 4.70 -0.04
CA VAL A 124 -0.84 4.37 1.26
C VAL A 124 -0.94 5.57 2.18
N THR A 125 -1.54 5.42 3.34
CA THR A 125 -1.84 6.51 4.28
C THR A 125 -1.02 6.49 5.56
N SER A 126 -0.41 5.35 5.90
CA SER A 126 0.48 5.20 7.04
C SER A 126 1.43 4.02 6.85
N VAL A 127 2.64 4.14 7.37
CA VAL A 127 3.70 3.12 7.27
C VAL A 127 4.48 3.02 8.58
N LEU A 128 5.82 2.94 8.52
CA LEU A 128 6.65 2.87 9.71
C LEU A 128 6.43 4.08 10.63
N ARG A 129 6.22 3.83 11.91
CA ARG A 129 6.15 4.86 12.95
C ARG A 129 7.33 4.73 13.90
N THR A 130 7.96 5.85 14.22
CA THR A 130 8.94 5.93 15.29
C THR A 130 8.25 6.15 16.64
N LYS A 131 8.97 5.95 17.75
CA LYS A 131 8.44 6.28 19.09
C LYS A 131 8.06 7.77 19.19
N ASP A 132 8.85 8.64 18.57
CA ASP A 132 8.57 10.09 18.52
C ASP A 132 7.34 10.42 17.67
N ASP A 133 7.10 9.72 16.56
CA ASP A 133 5.87 9.89 15.77
C ASP A 133 4.64 9.56 16.59
N VAL A 134 4.65 8.44 17.32
CA VAL A 134 3.52 8.05 18.18
C VAL A 134 3.35 9.01 19.35
N LYS A 135 4.44 9.50 19.95
CA LYS A 135 4.37 10.52 20.99
C LYS A 135 3.71 11.81 20.48
N ARG A 136 4.02 12.25 19.25
CA ARG A 136 3.36 13.40 18.62
C ARG A 136 1.89 13.10 18.32
N LEU A 137 1.60 11.93 17.72
CA LEU A 137 0.24 11.52 17.40
C LEU A 137 -0.67 11.49 18.63
N ARG A 138 -0.16 11.05 19.79
CA ARG A 138 -0.92 10.99 21.04
C ARG A 138 -1.29 12.34 21.63
N ARG A 139 -0.63 13.43 21.23
CA ARG A 139 -1.02 14.79 21.64
C ARG A 139 -2.37 15.20 21.04
N THR A 140 -2.69 14.68 19.85
CA THR A 140 -3.94 14.98 19.12
C THR A 140 -4.93 13.81 19.11
N ASN A 141 -4.44 12.57 19.31
CA ASN A 141 -5.24 11.36 19.36
C ASN A 141 -4.81 10.46 20.52
N GLY A 142 -5.46 10.62 21.67
CA GLY A 142 -5.17 9.84 22.88
C GLY A 142 -5.34 8.31 22.74
N ASN A 143 -6.03 7.85 21.68
CA ASN A 143 -6.23 6.42 21.40
C ASN A 143 -5.08 5.79 20.59
N ALA A 144 -4.05 6.56 20.20
CA ALA A 144 -2.90 5.98 19.50
C ALA A 144 -2.16 4.99 20.42
N SER A 145 -2.11 3.73 20.00
CA SER A 145 -1.54 2.63 20.77
C SER A 145 -0.02 2.74 20.88
N LEU A 146 0.50 2.52 22.10
CA LEU A 146 1.94 2.32 22.33
C LEU A 146 2.41 0.93 21.83
N ASN A 147 1.48 0.01 21.55
CA ASN A 147 1.73 -1.31 21.00
C ASN A 147 1.26 -1.37 19.54
N SER A 148 1.82 -0.53 18.67
CA SER A 148 1.45 -0.45 17.26
C SER A 148 2.29 -1.39 16.40
N CYS A 149 1.67 -2.15 15.50
CA CYS A 149 2.38 -2.96 14.50
C CYS A 149 3.25 -2.11 13.56
N HIS A 150 2.92 -0.84 13.37
CA HIS A 150 3.69 0.10 12.56
C HIS A 150 5.12 0.36 13.08
N PHE A 151 5.43 0.07 14.35
CA PHE A 151 6.79 0.21 14.87
C PHE A 151 7.82 -0.74 14.24
N TYR A 152 7.35 -1.81 13.63
CA TYR A 152 8.19 -2.92 13.18
C TYR A 152 8.47 -2.91 11.67
N GLY A 153 7.97 -1.91 10.92
CA GLY A 153 8.12 -1.82 9.46
C GLY A 153 7.39 -2.91 8.66
N THR A 154 6.55 -3.70 9.31
CA THR A 154 5.81 -4.82 8.70
C THR A 154 4.42 -4.43 8.23
N THR A 155 3.97 -3.23 8.57
CA THR A 155 2.56 -2.84 8.54
C THR A 155 2.39 -1.51 7.83
N PHE A 156 1.36 -1.44 7.00
CA PHE A 156 0.96 -0.23 6.30
C PHE A 156 -0.58 -0.14 6.20
N ASP A 157 -1.07 1.09 6.11
CA ASP A 157 -2.48 1.38 5.94
C ASP A 157 -2.75 1.82 4.49
N VAL A 158 -3.80 1.26 3.87
CA VAL A 158 -4.26 1.62 2.53
C VAL A 158 -5.66 2.20 2.62
N SER A 159 -5.87 3.39 2.05
CA SER A 159 -7.19 4.01 2.02
C SER A 159 -8.20 3.13 1.28
N TRP A 160 -9.42 3.03 1.82
CA TRP A 160 -10.55 2.48 1.09
C TRP A 160 -11.59 3.56 0.72
N LYS A 161 -11.31 4.82 1.07
CA LYS A 161 -12.15 5.98 0.74
C LYS A 161 -11.65 6.74 -0.48
N ARG A 162 -10.32 6.73 -0.69
CA ARG A 162 -9.65 7.51 -1.72
C ARG A 162 -8.74 6.61 -2.54
N PHE A 163 -8.71 6.87 -3.83
CA PHE A 163 -7.85 6.21 -4.80
C PHE A 163 -7.28 7.29 -5.72
N ALA A 164 -6.11 7.07 -6.27
CA ALA A 164 -5.51 8.00 -7.21
C ALA A 164 -5.88 7.60 -8.64
N LYS A 165 -6.65 8.43 -9.32
CA LYS A 165 -7.01 8.22 -10.72
C LYS A 165 -5.74 8.24 -11.58
N VAL A 166 -5.65 7.33 -12.52
CA VAL A 166 -4.60 7.33 -13.53
C VAL A 166 -5.16 7.97 -14.79
N GLU A 167 -4.63 9.11 -15.18
CA GLU A 167 -5.06 9.84 -16.37
C GLU A 167 -4.55 9.17 -17.65
N HIS A 168 -5.30 9.35 -18.75
CA HIS A 168 -4.89 8.86 -20.05
C HIS A 168 -3.62 9.58 -20.52
N PRO A 169 -2.59 8.88 -21.04
CA PRO A 169 -1.33 9.52 -21.46
C PRO A 169 -1.50 10.69 -22.45
N GLU A 170 -2.49 10.57 -23.34
CA GLU A 170 -2.81 11.59 -24.35
C GLU A 170 -3.88 12.60 -23.86
N GLY A 171 -4.20 12.61 -22.56
CA GLY A 171 -5.19 13.53 -22.01
C GLY A 171 -6.63 13.27 -22.44
N ARG A 172 -6.93 12.10 -23.01
CA ARG A 172 -8.31 11.75 -23.37
C ARG A 172 -9.18 11.56 -22.14
N PRO A 173 -10.45 12.01 -22.15
CA PRO A 173 -11.36 11.79 -21.04
C PRO A 173 -11.52 10.30 -20.74
N MET A 174 -11.43 9.93 -19.46
CA MET A 174 -11.66 8.58 -18.96
C MET A 174 -12.84 8.57 -17.99
N GLN A 175 -13.68 7.55 -18.10
CA GLN A 175 -14.80 7.38 -17.17
C GLN A 175 -14.28 7.18 -15.74
N ASP A 176 -14.86 7.92 -14.79
CA ASP A 176 -14.53 7.77 -13.37
C ASP A 176 -15.07 6.45 -12.82
N VAL A 177 -14.28 5.84 -11.95
CA VAL A 177 -14.69 4.66 -11.19
C VAL A 177 -14.97 5.07 -9.75
N GLY A 178 -16.19 4.82 -9.27
CA GLY A 178 -16.60 5.22 -7.92
C GLY A 178 -15.80 4.51 -6.83
N ALA A 179 -15.54 5.21 -5.73
CA ALA A 179 -14.74 4.70 -4.61
C ALA A 179 -15.29 3.39 -4.02
N ASP A 180 -16.61 3.19 -3.97
CA ASP A 180 -17.19 1.94 -3.50
C ASP A 180 -16.89 0.76 -4.42
N THR A 181 -16.89 0.97 -5.74
CA THR A 181 -16.49 -0.04 -6.72
C THR A 181 -15.02 -0.39 -6.55
N LEU A 182 -14.15 0.62 -6.45
CA LEU A 182 -12.71 0.42 -6.21
C LEU A 182 -12.43 -0.32 -4.89
N LYS A 183 -13.16 0.03 -3.83
CA LYS A 183 -13.09 -0.68 -2.55
C LYS A 183 -13.50 -2.15 -2.66
N MET A 184 -14.55 -2.46 -3.43
CA MET A 184 -14.96 -3.85 -3.66
C MET A 184 -13.86 -4.63 -4.37
N VAL A 185 -13.27 -4.09 -5.43
CA VAL A 185 -12.17 -4.74 -6.15
C VAL A 185 -10.94 -4.92 -5.25
N LEU A 186 -10.54 -3.88 -4.51
CA LEU A 186 -9.42 -3.99 -3.55
C LEU A 186 -9.70 -5.06 -2.50
N SER A 187 -10.95 -5.19 -2.04
CA SER A 187 -11.31 -6.20 -1.05
C SER A 187 -11.19 -7.63 -1.58
N GLU A 188 -11.40 -7.86 -2.87
CA GLU A 188 -11.14 -9.18 -3.47
C GLU A 188 -9.65 -9.52 -3.43
N VAL A 189 -8.80 -8.59 -3.82
CA VAL A 189 -7.33 -8.75 -3.78
C VAL A 189 -6.85 -9.05 -2.36
N LEU A 190 -7.29 -8.27 -1.39
CA LEU A 190 -6.91 -8.46 0.02
C LEU A 190 -7.41 -9.77 0.60
N ARG A 191 -8.64 -10.18 0.25
CA ARG A 191 -9.20 -11.47 0.63
C ARG A 191 -8.34 -12.64 0.13
N ASP A 192 -7.94 -12.58 -1.13
CA ASP A 192 -7.20 -13.66 -1.77
C ASP A 192 -5.76 -13.74 -1.23
N LEU A 193 -5.09 -12.61 -1.03
CA LEU A 193 -3.78 -12.57 -0.38
C LEU A 193 -3.83 -13.03 1.08
N ARG A 194 -4.90 -12.67 1.82
CA ARG A 194 -5.10 -13.15 3.19
C ARG A 194 -5.34 -14.67 3.24
N LYS A 195 -6.13 -15.23 2.31
CA LYS A 195 -6.32 -16.67 2.17
C LYS A 195 -5.04 -17.43 1.80
N ALA A 196 -4.16 -16.78 1.04
CA ALA A 196 -2.85 -17.30 0.68
C ALA A 196 -1.78 -17.09 1.78
N ASP A 197 -2.20 -16.73 3.00
CA ASP A 197 -1.34 -16.49 4.16
C ASP A 197 -0.22 -15.44 3.94
N ARG A 198 -0.43 -14.50 3.00
CA ARG A 198 0.54 -13.44 2.70
C ARG A 198 0.45 -12.26 3.67
N CYS A 199 -0.75 -12.02 4.23
CA CYS A 199 -0.99 -10.89 5.13
C CYS A 199 -2.12 -11.14 6.13
N TYR A 200 -2.11 -10.35 7.20
CA TYR A 200 -3.29 -10.05 8.00
C TYR A 200 -3.92 -8.77 7.51
N VAL A 201 -5.24 -8.66 7.60
CA VAL A 201 -5.99 -7.47 7.20
C VAL A 201 -7.05 -7.13 8.24
N LYS A 202 -7.07 -5.87 8.68
CA LYS A 202 -8.11 -5.33 9.53
C LYS A 202 -8.80 -4.13 8.87
N TYR A 203 -10.12 -4.15 8.86
CA TYR A 203 -10.94 -3.06 8.36
C TYR A 203 -11.12 -1.98 9.44
N GLU A 204 -10.48 -0.84 9.26
CA GLU A 204 -10.50 0.29 10.18
C GLU A 204 -11.54 1.33 9.73
N LEU A 205 -12.80 1.17 10.21
CA LEU A 205 -13.93 2.01 9.77
C LEU A 205 -13.71 3.50 10.07
N ARG A 206 -13.24 3.83 11.26
CA ARG A 206 -13.05 5.24 11.67
C ARG A 206 -11.90 5.91 10.92
N GLN A 207 -10.84 5.18 10.66
CA GLN A 207 -9.64 5.69 9.97
C GLN A 207 -9.80 5.69 8.44
N GLY A 208 -10.74 4.91 7.92
CA GLY A 208 -11.00 4.83 6.48
C GLY A 208 -9.94 4.07 5.71
N CYS A 209 -9.28 3.10 6.35
CA CYS A 209 -8.21 2.30 5.76
C CYS A 209 -8.38 0.79 6.02
N PHE A 210 -7.70 0.00 5.21
CA PHE A 210 -7.33 -1.37 5.53
C PHE A 210 -5.95 -1.32 6.20
N HIS A 211 -5.86 -1.84 7.42
CA HIS A 211 -4.63 -2.03 8.16
C HIS A 211 -4.05 -3.40 7.81
N ILE A 212 -2.88 -3.42 7.18
CA ILE A 212 -2.31 -4.61 6.54
C ILE A 212 -0.95 -4.90 7.15
N THR A 213 -0.78 -6.12 7.68
CA THR A 213 0.48 -6.60 8.25
C THR A 213 1.00 -7.79 7.44
N ALA A 214 2.23 -7.74 6.93
CA ALA A 214 2.88 -8.84 6.22
C ALA A 214 3.10 -10.06 7.13
N ARG A 215 3.00 -11.27 6.54
CA ARG A 215 3.21 -12.55 7.25
C ARG A 215 4.47 -13.25 6.81
#